data_69699ab3017d00c1a6ba0cdc432fb479
#
_entry.id   69699ab3017d00c1a6ba0cdc432fb479
#
_cell.length_a   1.000
_cell.length_b   1.000
_cell.length_c   1.000
_cell.angle_alpha   90.00
_cell.angle_beta   90.00
_cell.angle_gamma   90.00
#
_symmetry.space_group_name_H-M   'P 1'
#
loop_
_entity.id
_entity.type
_entity.pdbx_description
1 polymer ?
#
loop_
_entity_poly.entity_id
_entity_poly.type
_entity_poly.pdbx_seq_one_letter_code
_entity_poly.pdbx_strand_id
1 'polypeptide(L)'
;ASGSGKSTLLHLLGGVDHPTSGEIIIDGENIYKLNENNLAIFRRRQVGLIYQFYNLIPILNVEENITLPILLDGRTPDKAYLKELIDILGLKNRINHLPNELSGGQQQRVSIGRALMNRPALLLADEPTGNLDSKASHDIIELLKMSNEKYKQTIIMITHDYNLALNADRIITIDDGKIISDEKVK
;
A
#
# COMPACT_ATOMS: atom_id res chain seq x y z
N ALA A 1 -9.82 17.67 -2.40
CA ALA A 1 -11.27 17.54 -2.32
C ALA A 1 -11.73 16.17 -2.84
N SER A 2 -12.86 15.67 -2.36
CA SER A 2 -13.46 14.44 -2.90
C SER A 2 -13.82 14.66 -4.38
N GLY A 3 -13.62 13.65 -5.23
CA GLY A 3 -13.90 13.73 -6.66
C GLY A 3 -12.81 14.39 -7.52
N SER A 4 -11.68 14.80 -6.96
CA SER A 4 -10.60 15.47 -7.72
C SER A 4 -9.74 14.55 -8.60
N GLY A 5 -10.08 13.25 -8.74
CA GLY A 5 -9.36 12.30 -9.61
C GLY A 5 -8.21 11.52 -8.94
N LYS A 6 -7.97 11.69 -7.64
CA LYS A 6 -6.87 11.00 -6.94
C LYS A 6 -7.00 9.48 -6.94
N SER A 7 -8.18 8.95 -6.64
CA SER A 7 -8.43 7.50 -6.67
C SER A 7 -8.34 6.93 -8.09
N THR A 8 -8.78 7.69 -9.10
CA THR A 8 -8.59 7.33 -10.51
C THR A 8 -7.10 7.21 -10.84
N LEU A 9 -6.29 8.19 -10.42
CA LEU A 9 -4.84 8.13 -10.60
C LEU A 9 -4.24 6.91 -9.91
N LEU A 10 -4.68 6.59 -8.70
CA LEU A 10 -4.21 5.42 -7.96
C LEU A 10 -4.56 4.12 -8.70
N HIS A 11 -5.77 4.01 -9.26
CA HIS A 11 -6.16 2.85 -10.07
C HIS A 11 -5.32 2.71 -11.34
N LEU A 12 -5.01 3.82 -12.01
CA LEU A 12 -4.11 3.84 -13.17
C LEU A 12 -2.69 3.40 -12.77
N LEU A 13 -2.13 3.95 -11.70
CA LEU A 13 -0.82 3.57 -11.18
C LEU A 13 -0.77 2.11 -10.72
N GLY A 14 -1.88 1.60 -10.21
CA GLY A 14 -2.05 0.22 -9.78
C GLY A 14 -2.27 -0.78 -10.91
N GLY A 15 -2.39 -0.33 -12.17
CA GLY A 15 -2.72 -1.20 -13.31
C GLY A 15 -4.11 -1.83 -13.22
N VAL A 16 -5.05 -1.15 -12.54
CA VAL A 16 -6.46 -1.61 -12.38
C VAL A 16 -7.33 -1.05 -13.50
N ASP A 17 -7.01 0.16 -13.97
CA ASP A 17 -7.72 0.85 -15.04
C ASP A 17 -6.70 1.30 -16.10
N HIS A 18 -7.16 1.62 -17.32
CA HIS A 18 -6.31 2.00 -18.44
C HIS A 18 -6.39 3.50 -18.73
N PRO A 19 -5.24 4.18 -18.92
CA PRO A 19 -5.24 5.59 -19.30
C PRO A 19 -5.70 5.75 -20.76
N THR A 20 -6.41 6.82 -21.07
CA THR A 20 -6.77 7.20 -22.45
C THR A 20 -5.52 7.51 -23.28
N SER A 21 -4.48 8.04 -22.63
CA SER A 21 -3.19 8.36 -23.25
C SER A 21 -2.10 8.49 -22.16
N GLY A 22 -0.84 8.50 -22.59
CA GLY A 22 0.31 8.52 -21.70
C GLY A 22 0.82 7.13 -21.37
N GLU A 23 1.81 7.07 -20.50
CA GLU A 23 2.45 5.81 -20.08
C GLU A 23 2.78 5.83 -18.59
N ILE A 24 2.81 4.66 -17.98
CA ILE A 24 3.22 4.47 -16.59
C ILE A 24 4.36 3.47 -16.57
N ILE A 25 5.48 3.90 -16.00
CA ILE A 25 6.70 3.10 -15.89
C ILE A 25 6.95 2.82 -14.41
N ILE A 26 6.99 1.53 -14.05
CA ILE A 26 7.28 1.06 -12.70
C ILE A 26 8.45 0.10 -12.80
N ASP A 27 9.53 0.36 -12.05
CA ASP A 27 10.76 -0.44 -12.06
C ASP A 27 11.30 -0.69 -13.48
N GLY A 28 11.25 0.35 -14.33
CA GLY A 28 11.70 0.31 -15.73
C GLY A 28 10.74 -0.35 -16.73
N GLU A 29 9.61 -0.93 -16.27
CA GLU A 29 8.62 -1.58 -17.12
C GLU A 29 7.44 -0.65 -17.41
N ASN A 30 7.11 -0.44 -18.69
CA ASN A 30 5.87 0.25 -19.08
C ASN A 30 4.70 -0.71 -18.96
N ILE A 31 3.94 -0.57 -17.88
CA ILE A 31 2.91 -1.54 -17.49
C ILE A 31 1.77 -1.68 -18.49
N TYR A 32 1.51 -0.65 -19.29
CA TYR A 32 0.45 -0.68 -20.30
C TYR A 32 0.89 -1.18 -21.69
N LYS A 33 2.16 -1.58 -21.84
CA LYS A 33 2.63 -2.38 -22.96
C LYS A 33 2.49 -3.89 -22.70
N LEU A 34 2.20 -4.27 -21.44
CA LEU A 34 1.95 -5.66 -21.09
C LEU A 34 0.56 -6.10 -21.57
N ASN A 35 0.42 -7.37 -21.95
CA ASN A 35 -0.89 -7.96 -22.13
C ASN A 35 -1.59 -8.15 -20.77
N GLU A 36 -2.92 -8.35 -20.77
CA GLU A 36 -3.74 -8.47 -19.56
C GLU A 36 -3.21 -9.50 -18.54
N ASN A 37 -2.75 -10.65 -19.00
CA ASN A 37 -2.22 -11.70 -18.13
C ASN A 37 -0.91 -11.24 -17.45
N ASN A 38 0.00 -10.66 -18.21
CA ASN A 38 1.27 -10.15 -17.69
C ASN A 38 1.07 -8.94 -16.78
N LEU A 39 0.12 -8.06 -17.12
CA LEU A 39 -0.25 -6.94 -16.24
C LEU A 39 -0.82 -7.42 -14.90
N ALA A 40 -1.67 -8.45 -14.92
CA ALA A 40 -2.19 -9.06 -13.69
C ALA A 40 -1.08 -9.69 -12.82
N ILE A 41 -0.10 -10.36 -13.44
CA ILE A 41 1.07 -10.90 -12.75
C ILE A 41 1.94 -9.76 -12.20
N PHE A 42 2.20 -8.73 -13.02
CA PHE A 42 2.99 -7.57 -12.61
C PHE A 42 2.35 -6.89 -11.40
N ARG A 43 1.06 -6.57 -11.49
CA ARG A 43 0.30 -5.95 -10.39
C ARG A 43 0.40 -6.76 -9.10
N ARG A 44 0.20 -8.09 -9.17
CA ARG A 44 0.27 -8.98 -8.02
C ARG A 44 1.64 -8.95 -7.34
N ARG A 45 2.72 -8.82 -8.12
CA ARG A 45 4.09 -8.95 -7.62
C ARG A 45 4.76 -7.62 -7.30
N GLN A 46 4.47 -6.58 -8.07
CA GLN A 46 5.20 -5.31 -8.04
C GLN A 46 4.42 -4.15 -7.44
N VAL A 47 3.11 -4.33 -7.19
CA VAL A 47 2.26 -3.29 -6.62
C VAL A 47 1.61 -3.77 -5.33
N GLY A 48 1.89 -3.08 -4.23
CA GLY A 48 1.20 -3.26 -2.96
C GLY A 48 0.08 -2.23 -2.82
N LEU A 49 -1.09 -2.66 -2.34
CA LEU A 49 -2.26 -1.79 -2.15
C LEU A 49 -2.66 -1.77 -0.67
N ILE A 50 -2.79 -0.57 -0.12
CA ILE A 50 -3.28 -0.30 1.23
C ILE A 50 -4.49 0.62 1.10
N TYR A 51 -5.62 0.21 1.66
CA TYR A 51 -6.88 0.96 1.61
C TYR A 51 -7.26 1.52 2.97
N GLN A 52 -8.13 2.50 2.97
CA GLN A 52 -8.75 3.06 4.18
C GLN A 52 -9.53 1.99 4.96
N PHE A 53 -10.27 1.13 4.26
CA PHE A 53 -10.86 -0.09 4.84
C PHE A 53 -9.86 -1.21 4.67
N TYR A 54 -9.49 -1.88 5.74
CA TYR A 54 -8.38 -2.85 5.80
C TYR A 54 -8.52 -4.03 4.83
N ASN A 55 -9.75 -4.36 4.42
CA ASN A 55 -10.09 -5.43 3.48
C ASN A 55 -9.41 -6.77 3.81
N LEU A 56 -9.35 -7.08 5.11
CA LEU A 56 -8.86 -8.36 5.58
C LEU A 56 -9.90 -9.45 5.32
N ILE A 57 -9.43 -10.66 5.05
CA ILE A 57 -10.30 -11.83 4.93
C ILE A 57 -10.68 -12.27 6.35
N PRO A 58 -11.98 -12.23 6.73
CA PRO A 58 -12.40 -12.37 8.14
C PRO A 58 -12.10 -13.74 8.76
N ILE A 59 -12.04 -14.79 7.94
CA ILE A 59 -11.81 -16.17 8.37
C ILE A 59 -10.32 -16.55 8.40
N LEU A 60 -9.44 -15.67 7.94
CA LEU A 60 -7.99 -15.86 7.95
C LEU A 60 -7.38 -15.09 9.13
N ASN A 61 -6.41 -15.71 9.80
CA ASN A 61 -5.65 -15.06 10.86
C ASN A 61 -4.66 -14.03 10.30
N VAL A 62 -3.87 -13.41 11.17
CA VAL A 62 -2.87 -12.39 10.79
C VAL A 62 -1.86 -12.94 9.79
N GLU A 63 -1.25 -14.11 10.08
CA GLU A 63 -0.25 -14.71 9.20
C GLU A 63 -0.83 -15.06 7.82
N GLU A 64 -1.98 -15.66 7.81
CA GLU A 64 -2.69 -16.08 6.60
C GLU A 64 -3.09 -14.88 5.73
N ASN A 65 -3.58 -13.78 6.34
CA ASN A 65 -3.87 -12.54 5.63
C ASN A 65 -2.60 -11.93 5.01
N ILE A 66 -1.48 -11.90 5.74
CA ILE A 66 -0.20 -11.35 5.26
C ILE A 66 0.35 -12.20 4.10
N THR A 67 0.30 -13.51 4.21
CA THR A 67 0.90 -14.43 3.22
C THR A 67 0.01 -14.68 2.01
N LEU A 68 -1.27 -14.32 2.07
CA LEU A 68 -2.26 -14.58 1.03
C LEU A 68 -1.80 -14.23 -0.40
N PRO A 69 -1.17 -13.07 -0.69
CA PRO A 69 -0.75 -12.73 -2.05
C PRO A 69 0.30 -13.70 -2.63
N ILE A 70 1.19 -14.22 -1.77
CA ILE A 70 2.21 -15.21 -2.16
C ILE A 70 1.55 -16.55 -2.50
N LEU A 71 0.60 -16.97 -1.67
CA LEU A 71 -0.12 -18.23 -1.85
C LEU A 71 -1.00 -18.22 -3.11
N LEU A 72 -1.68 -17.09 -3.37
CA LEU A 72 -2.48 -16.89 -4.59
C LEU A 72 -1.61 -16.85 -5.86
N ASP A 73 -0.33 -16.53 -5.74
CA ASP A 73 0.66 -16.60 -6.84
C ASP A 73 1.29 -18.00 -6.99
N GLY A 74 0.81 -18.99 -6.23
CA GLY A 74 1.33 -20.36 -6.25
C GLY A 74 2.74 -20.51 -5.67
N ARG A 75 3.22 -19.51 -4.93
CA ARG A 75 4.56 -19.48 -4.33
C ARG A 75 4.50 -19.81 -2.83
N THR A 76 5.65 -20.19 -2.28
CA THR A 76 5.81 -20.40 -0.84
C THR A 76 6.32 -19.13 -0.18
N PRO A 77 5.71 -18.66 0.93
CA PRO A 77 6.20 -17.50 1.67
C PRO A 77 7.62 -17.72 2.23
N ASP A 78 8.47 -16.70 2.09
CA ASP A 78 9.77 -16.66 2.76
C ASP A 78 9.54 -16.49 4.28
N LYS A 79 9.81 -17.54 5.04
CA LYS A 79 9.57 -17.55 6.49
C LYS A 79 10.44 -16.55 7.26
N ALA A 80 11.66 -16.29 6.80
CA ALA A 80 12.54 -15.32 7.44
C ALA A 80 12.01 -13.90 7.24
N TYR A 81 11.58 -13.57 6.02
CA TYR A 81 10.99 -12.28 5.71
C TYR A 81 9.62 -12.08 6.38
N LEU A 82 8.78 -13.12 6.42
CA LEU A 82 7.51 -13.06 7.15
C LEU A 82 7.73 -12.74 8.63
N LYS A 83 8.68 -13.42 9.27
CA LYS A 83 9.04 -13.14 10.67
C LYS A 83 9.52 -11.71 10.87
N GLU A 84 10.39 -11.22 9.99
CA GLU A 84 10.87 -9.84 9.99
C GLU A 84 9.71 -8.83 9.86
N LEU A 85 8.79 -9.05 8.92
CA LEU A 85 7.60 -8.21 8.76
C LEU A 85 6.74 -8.20 10.02
N ILE A 86 6.43 -9.36 10.59
CA ILE A 86 5.62 -9.47 11.81
C ILE A 86 6.27 -8.72 12.98
N ASP A 87 7.59 -8.80 13.11
CA ASP A 87 8.33 -8.07 14.15
C ASP A 87 8.25 -6.55 13.93
N ILE A 88 8.48 -6.05 12.70
CA ILE A 88 8.38 -4.63 12.33
C ILE A 88 6.96 -4.10 12.54
N LEU A 89 5.95 -4.90 12.19
CA LEU A 89 4.54 -4.54 12.34
C LEU A 89 4.06 -4.58 13.80
N GLY A 90 4.87 -5.13 14.72
CA GLY A 90 4.49 -5.28 16.13
C GLY A 90 3.35 -6.28 16.35
N LEU A 91 3.23 -7.29 15.48
CA LEU A 91 2.13 -8.26 15.49
C LEU A 91 2.50 -9.64 16.06
N LYS A 92 3.70 -9.79 16.62
CA LYS A 92 4.23 -11.07 17.11
C LYS A 92 3.28 -11.83 18.03
N ASN A 93 2.63 -11.12 18.97
CA ASN A 93 1.70 -11.73 19.93
C ASN A 93 0.26 -11.82 19.37
N ARG A 94 0.04 -11.54 18.09
CA ARG A 94 -1.25 -11.50 17.43
C ARG A 94 -1.33 -12.39 16.18
N ILE A 95 -0.27 -13.14 15.88
CA ILE A 95 -0.10 -13.89 14.62
C ILE A 95 -1.26 -14.82 14.30
N ASN A 96 -1.87 -15.44 15.33
CA ASN A 96 -2.98 -16.37 15.18
C ASN A 96 -4.36 -15.72 15.40
N HIS A 97 -4.44 -14.40 15.64
CA HIS A 97 -5.72 -13.72 15.86
C HIS A 97 -6.45 -13.50 14.55
N LEU A 98 -7.78 -13.57 14.61
CA LEU A 98 -8.67 -13.21 13.52
C LEU A 98 -8.86 -11.67 13.46
N PRO A 99 -9.26 -11.09 12.32
CA PRO A 99 -9.46 -9.65 12.19
C PRO A 99 -10.38 -9.03 13.24
N ASN A 100 -11.44 -9.71 13.65
CA ASN A 100 -12.39 -9.23 14.66
C ASN A 100 -11.82 -9.20 16.09
N GLU A 101 -10.65 -9.79 16.32
CA GLU A 101 -9.94 -9.78 17.60
C GLU A 101 -8.86 -8.68 17.66
N LEU A 102 -8.74 -7.87 16.59
CA LEU A 102 -7.72 -6.84 16.42
C LEU A 102 -8.32 -5.44 16.51
N SER A 103 -7.57 -4.50 17.09
CA SER A 103 -7.90 -3.07 16.98
C SER A 103 -7.77 -2.57 15.54
N GLY A 104 -8.40 -1.42 15.20
CA GLY A 104 -8.29 -0.83 13.88
C GLY A 104 -6.84 -0.61 13.42
N GLY A 105 -5.98 -0.08 14.30
CA GLY A 105 -4.56 0.09 14.02
C GLY A 105 -3.82 -1.24 13.78
N GLN A 106 -4.20 -2.31 14.51
CA GLN A 106 -3.62 -3.64 14.27
C GLN A 106 -4.10 -4.23 12.94
N GLN A 107 -5.38 -4.07 12.58
CA GLN A 107 -5.91 -4.49 11.28
C GLN A 107 -5.20 -3.75 10.13
N GLN A 108 -4.94 -2.44 10.29
CA GLN A 108 -4.19 -1.68 9.29
C GLN A 108 -2.75 -2.18 9.16
N ARG A 109 -2.08 -2.51 10.26
CA ARG A 109 -0.75 -3.12 10.23
C ARG A 109 -0.73 -4.46 9.49
N VAL A 110 -1.77 -5.29 9.64
CA VAL A 110 -1.94 -6.54 8.86
C VAL A 110 -2.11 -6.24 7.37
N SER A 111 -2.93 -5.25 7.01
CA SER A 111 -3.12 -4.79 5.62
C SER A 111 -1.81 -4.32 5.00
N ILE A 112 -0.99 -3.55 5.74
CA ILE A 112 0.35 -3.12 5.33
C ILE A 112 1.27 -4.33 5.14
N GLY A 113 1.27 -5.28 6.07
CA GLY A 113 2.07 -6.51 5.97
C GLY A 113 1.73 -7.32 4.74
N ARG A 114 0.44 -7.46 4.43
CA ARG A 114 -0.04 -8.11 3.21
C ARG A 114 0.46 -7.39 1.95
N ALA A 115 0.42 -6.06 1.94
CA ALA A 115 0.90 -5.26 0.81
C ALA A 115 2.42 -5.38 0.62
N LEU A 116 3.20 -5.50 1.71
CA LEU A 116 4.66 -5.60 1.70
C LEU A 116 5.17 -7.01 1.41
N MET A 117 4.36 -8.05 1.59
CA MET A 117 4.81 -9.45 1.55
C MET A 117 5.45 -9.86 0.22
N ASN A 118 5.04 -9.25 -0.89
CA ASN A 118 5.64 -9.46 -2.20
C ASN A 118 6.91 -8.63 -2.47
N ARG A 119 7.36 -7.78 -1.52
CA ARG A 119 8.44 -6.80 -1.72
C ARG A 119 8.18 -5.94 -2.98
N PRO A 120 7.04 -5.27 -3.08
CA PRO A 120 6.65 -4.54 -4.29
C PRO A 120 7.58 -3.37 -4.55
N ALA A 121 7.76 -3.01 -5.84
CA ALA A 121 8.47 -1.80 -6.23
C ALA A 121 7.66 -0.53 -5.91
N LEU A 122 6.34 -0.63 -5.96
CA LEU A 122 5.39 0.45 -5.70
C LEU A 122 4.38 0.08 -4.63
N LEU A 123 4.27 0.90 -3.59
CA LEU A 123 3.23 0.81 -2.58
C LEU A 123 2.25 1.97 -2.75
N LEU A 124 0.98 1.67 -2.98
CA LEU A 124 -0.09 2.63 -3.13
C LEU A 124 -0.97 2.60 -1.87
N ALA A 125 -1.14 3.74 -1.22
CA ALA A 125 -1.94 3.88 -0.02
C ALA A 125 -3.05 4.91 -0.21
N ASP A 126 -4.30 4.47 -0.16
CA ASP A 126 -5.48 5.33 -0.27
C ASP A 126 -6.04 5.59 1.13
N GLU A 127 -5.84 6.82 1.64
CA GLU A 127 -6.26 7.25 2.98
C GLU A 127 -5.93 6.23 4.09
N PRO A 128 -4.66 5.76 4.21
CA PRO A 128 -4.32 4.60 5.04
C PRO A 128 -4.56 4.81 6.54
N THR A 129 -4.85 6.03 6.95
CA THR A 129 -5.10 6.44 8.35
C THR A 129 -6.51 6.97 8.59
N GLY A 130 -7.36 7.02 7.56
CA GLY A 130 -8.67 7.68 7.61
C GLY A 130 -9.67 7.12 8.66
N ASN A 131 -9.45 5.89 9.12
CA ASN A 131 -10.29 5.23 10.13
C ASN A 131 -9.57 5.05 11.49
N LEU A 132 -8.47 5.77 11.72
CA LEU A 132 -7.64 5.63 12.91
C LEU A 132 -7.64 6.89 13.76
N ASP A 133 -7.41 6.73 15.05
CA ASP A 133 -7.11 7.87 15.94
C ASP A 133 -5.74 8.49 15.61
N SER A 134 -5.47 9.67 16.16
CA SER A 134 -4.26 10.44 15.86
C SER A 134 -2.97 9.68 16.21
N LYS A 135 -2.97 8.89 17.30
CA LYS A 135 -1.80 8.13 17.72
C LYS A 135 -1.54 6.96 16.76
N ALA A 136 -2.57 6.19 16.46
CA ALA A 136 -2.47 5.08 15.51
C ALA A 136 -2.09 5.58 14.11
N SER A 137 -2.61 6.75 13.68
CA SER A 137 -2.26 7.39 12.42
C SER A 137 -0.77 7.72 12.36
N HIS A 138 -0.22 8.33 13.40
CA HIS A 138 1.21 8.62 13.48
C HIS A 138 2.05 7.34 13.40
N ASP A 139 1.70 6.31 14.16
CA ASP A 139 2.39 5.02 14.16
C ASP A 139 2.40 4.36 12.76
N ILE A 140 1.31 4.48 12.00
CA ILE A 140 1.22 3.95 10.62
C ILE A 140 2.13 4.74 9.68
N ILE A 141 2.17 6.06 9.78
CA ILE A 141 3.06 6.88 8.93
C ILE A 141 4.54 6.56 9.21
N GLU A 142 4.93 6.46 10.48
CA GLU A 142 6.29 6.06 10.83
C GLU A 142 6.65 4.65 10.32
N LEU A 143 5.70 3.71 10.38
CA LEU A 143 5.88 2.38 9.82
C LEU A 143 6.10 2.42 8.30
N LEU A 144 5.33 3.23 7.56
CA LEU A 144 5.49 3.40 6.11
C LEU A 144 6.85 4.04 5.77
N LYS A 145 7.29 5.07 6.49
CA LYS A 145 8.62 5.67 6.33
C LYS A 145 9.73 4.64 6.54
N MET A 146 9.65 3.91 7.66
CA MET A 146 10.63 2.88 7.99
C MET A 146 10.69 1.79 6.91
N SER A 147 9.54 1.39 6.34
CA SER A 147 9.51 0.43 5.25
C SER A 147 10.11 0.99 3.96
N ASN A 148 9.86 2.25 3.62
CA ASN A 148 10.46 2.93 2.47
C ASN A 148 11.99 2.99 2.61
N GLU A 149 12.50 3.39 3.77
CA GLU A 149 13.94 3.47 4.03
C GLU A 149 14.61 2.08 3.94
N LYS A 150 13.95 1.05 4.48
CA LYS A 150 14.49 -0.29 4.55
C LYS A 150 14.45 -1.02 3.21
N TYR A 151 13.33 -0.95 2.51
CA TYR A 151 13.09 -1.73 1.28
C TYR A 151 13.29 -0.93 -0.01
N LYS A 152 13.53 0.38 0.10
CA LYS A 152 13.78 1.30 -1.03
C LYS A 152 12.67 1.30 -2.09
N GLN A 153 11.46 0.97 -1.71
CA GLN A 153 10.28 1.00 -2.57
C GLN A 153 9.73 2.41 -2.71
N THR A 154 9.07 2.72 -3.81
CA THR A 154 8.31 3.97 -3.94
C THR A 154 6.99 3.84 -3.19
N ILE A 155 6.64 4.84 -2.36
CA ILE A 155 5.33 4.92 -1.70
C ILE A 155 4.58 6.12 -2.24
N ILE A 156 3.36 5.91 -2.74
CA ILE A 156 2.43 6.97 -3.11
C ILE A 156 1.23 6.89 -2.17
N MET A 157 1.04 7.94 -1.39
CA MET A 157 -0.05 8.03 -0.42
C MET A 157 -1.03 9.12 -0.84
N ILE A 158 -2.31 8.77 -0.92
CA ILE A 158 -3.40 9.74 -1.05
C ILE A 158 -3.86 10.10 0.36
N THR A 159 -3.95 11.39 0.64
CA THR A 159 -4.52 11.90 1.88
C THR A 159 -5.13 13.28 1.65
N HIS A 160 -6.13 13.63 2.44
CA HIS A 160 -6.67 15.00 2.55
C HIS A 160 -6.07 15.75 3.76
N ASP A 161 -5.27 15.09 4.60
CA ASP A 161 -4.59 15.70 5.74
C ASP A 161 -3.19 16.20 5.32
N TYR A 162 -3.05 17.52 5.25
CA TYR A 162 -1.79 18.17 4.87
C TYR A 162 -0.66 17.87 5.87
N ASN A 163 -0.95 17.74 7.17
CA ASN A 163 0.07 17.41 8.16
C ASN A 163 0.65 16.02 7.95
N LEU A 164 -0.16 15.06 7.49
CA LEU A 164 0.33 13.75 7.09
C LEU A 164 1.15 13.84 5.80
N ALA A 165 0.74 14.65 4.82
CA ALA A 165 1.45 14.84 3.58
C ALA A 165 2.87 15.41 3.77
N LEU A 166 3.10 16.25 4.78
CA LEU A 166 4.43 16.79 5.14
C LEU A 166 5.45 15.71 5.56
N ASN A 167 5.02 14.48 5.75
CA ASN A 167 5.91 13.34 6.01
C ASN A 167 6.55 12.76 4.74
N ALA A 168 6.05 13.11 3.55
CA ALA A 168 6.59 12.67 2.27
C ALA A 168 7.81 13.51 1.83
N ASP A 169 8.55 13.00 0.84
CA ASP A 169 9.64 13.75 0.21
C ASP A 169 9.12 14.75 -0.83
N ARG A 170 7.92 14.51 -1.36
CA ARG A 170 7.26 15.30 -2.42
C ARG A 170 5.76 15.30 -2.23
N ILE A 171 5.14 16.45 -2.41
CA ILE A 171 3.69 16.62 -2.35
C ILE A 171 3.19 17.07 -3.72
N ILE A 172 2.22 16.34 -4.27
CA ILE A 172 1.53 16.68 -5.51
C ILE A 172 0.07 16.99 -5.16
N THR A 173 -0.37 18.21 -5.43
CA THR A 173 -1.76 18.59 -5.21
C THR A 173 -2.55 18.45 -6.49
N ILE A 174 -3.67 17.73 -6.41
CA ILE A 174 -4.57 17.49 -7.55
C ILE A 174 -5.93 18.10 -7.26
N ASP A 175 -6.43 18.88 -8.19
CA ASP A 175 -7.76 19.44 -8.17
C ASP A 175 -8.38 19.35 -9.56
N ASP A 176 -9.66 18.93 -9.63
CA ASP A 176 -10.42 18.72 -10.87
C ASP A 176 -9.61 17.98 -11.97
N GLY A 177 -8.93 16.88 -11.58
CA GLY A 177 -8.13 16.04 -12.46
C GLY A 177 -6.84 16.66 -12.98
N LYS A 178 -6.41 17.82 -12.45
CA LYS A 178 -5.19 18.53 -12.84
C LYS A 178 -4.23 18.65 -11.67
N ILE A 179 -2.93 18.56 -11.97
CA ILE A 179 -1.88 18.90 -11.01
C ILE A 179 -1.83 20.42 -10.89
N ILE A 180 -2.09 20.95 -9.70
CA ILE A 180 -2.07 22.38 -9.40
C ILE A 180 -0.80 22.81 -8.63
N SER A 181 -0.17 21.90 -7.89
CA SER A 181 1.17 22.12 -7.34
C SER A 181 1.97 20.83 -7.27
N ASP A 182 3.29 20.99 -7.25
CA ASP A 182 4.29 19.91 -7.17
C ASP A 182 5.48 20.43 -6.36
N GLU A 183 5.55 20.02 -5.10
CA GLU A 183 6.46 20.59 -4.11
C GLU A 183 7.39 19.51 -3.55
N LYS A 184 8.69 19.76 -3.51
CA LYS A 184 9.65 18.97 -2.72
C LYS A 184 9.62 19.44 -1.28
N VAL A 185 9.47 18.50 -0.34
CA VAL A 185 9.42 18.79 1.10
C VAL A 185 10.80 18.61 1.74
N LYS A 186 11.64 17.73 1.14
CA LYS A 186 13.00 17.42 1.59
C LYS A 186 13.97 17.45 0.44
#